data_d5ab62f273e7cd7d4586d310997fbd79
#
_entry.id   d5ab62f273e7cd7d4586d310997fbd79
#
_cell.length_a   1.000
_cell.length_b   1.000
_cell.length_c   1.000
_cell.angle_alpha   90.00
_cell.angle_beta   90.00
_cell.angle_gamma   90.00
#
_symmetry.space_group_name_H-M   'P 1'
#
loop_
_entity.id
_entity.type
_entity.pdbx_description
1 polymer ?
#
loop_
_entity_poly.entity_id
_entity_poly.type
_entity_poly.pdbx_seq_one_letter_code
_entity_poly.pdbx_strand_id
1 'polypeptide(L)'
;MFPSSGVVAGGPEDYTEYSWEAYCNIEALKTQLKKIFKNRAIPSQPTRSNGKPYKEWYYEELYVRVDELDNVMEVQQQIVDMGYYAYSNAEWIQQSQEQFGMIQAVLGGIGAVSLFVAAIGIANTMMMSIYERTKEIGIMKVLGCSLGRIRDLFLMEAAFIGLSGGIIGLILSYGISAVINYVLGQTYMGSISYIPLWLSLTALVFAVIIGMLAGLMPALRAMRLSALSALRNE
;
A
#
# COMPACT_ATOMS: atom_id res chain seq x y z
N MET A 1 0.66 1.08 -48.43
CA MET A 1 -0.28 1.21 -47.28
C MET A 1 -0.05 0.00 -46.40
N PHE A 2 0.27 0.19 -45.13
CA PHE A 2 0.41 -0.93 -44.18
C PHE A 2 -1.00 -1.37 -43.75
N PRO A 3 -1.34 -2.66 -43.80
CA PRO A 3 -2.58 -3.12 -43.24
C PRO A 3 -2.52 -2.92 -41.72
N SER A 4 -3.45 -2.17 -41.16
CA SER A 4 -3.58 -2.03 -39.69
C SER A 4 -4.05 -3.36 -39.11
N SER A 5 -3.29 -3.95 -38.19
CA SER A 5 -3.62 -5.20 -37.50
C SER A 5 -4.29 -4.98 -36.14
N GLY A 6 -4.42 -3.73 -35.71
CA GLY A 6 -5.05 -3.33 -34.46
C GLY A 6 -4.90 -1.83 -34.23
N VAL A 7 -5.67 -1.33 -33.26
CA VAL A 7 -5.58 0.04 -32.77
C VAL A 7 -5.28 -0.06 -31.28
N VAL A 8 -4.36 0.77 -30.78
CA VAL A 8 -4.11 0.87 -29.35
C VAL A 8 -5.36 1.40 -28.66
N ALA A 9 -5.80 0.76 -27.58
CA ALA A 9 -6.98 1.19 -26.83
C ALA A 9 -6.72 2.57 -26.19
N GLY A 10 -7.64 3.51 -26.44
CA GLY A 10 -7.58 4.88 -25.92
C GLY A 10 -8.41 5.80 -26.81
N GLY A 11 -8.99 6.87 -26.23
CA GLY A 11 -9.69 7.91 -26.97
C GLY A 11 -8.72 8.91 -27.61
N PRO A 12 -9.17 9.78 -28.54
CA PRO A 12 -8.33 10.81 -29.15
C PRO A 12 -7.80 11.85 -28.15
N GLU A 13 -8.33 11.88 -26.94
CA GLU A 13 -7.93 12.76 -25.84
C GLU A 13 -7.06 12.04 -24.78
N ASP A 14 -6.92 10.71 -24.89
CA ASP A 14 -6.11 9.92 -23.98
C ASP A 14 -4.64 9.96 -24.43
N TYR A 15 -3.85 10.79 -23.75
CA TYR A 15 -2.40 10.80 -23.92
C TYR A 15 -1.79 9.58 -23.25
N THR A 16 -1.56 8.53 -24.03
CA THR A 16 -0.80 7.36 -23.61
C THR A 16 0.62 7.44 -24.17
N GLU A 17 1.55 6.68 -23.59
CA GLU A 17 2.92 6.53 -24.08
C GLU A 17 2.98 6.18 -25.59
N TYR A 18 1.91 5.57 -26.11
CA TYR A 18 1.79 5.12 -27.50
C TYR A 18 1.08 6.11 -28.44
N SER A 19 0.68 7.28 -27.95
CA SER A 19 -0.16 8.22 -28.73
C SER A 19 0.55 8.85 -29.93
N TRP A 20 1.90 8.86 -29.90
CA TRP A 20 2.72 9.50 -30.93
C TRP A 20 3.51 8.51 -31.78
N GLU A 21 3.37 7.21 -31.55
CA GLU A 21 4.15 6.18 -32.19
C GLU A 21 3.27 5.20 -32.98
N ALA A 22 3.77 4.68 -34.07
CA ALA A 22 3.12 3.67 -34.88
C ALA A 22 3.86 2.34 -34.71
N TYR A 23 3.21 1.35 -34.15
CA TYR A 23 3.76 0.02 -33.94
C TYR A 23 3.40 -0.89 -35.11
N CYS A 24 4.37 -1.63 -35.61
CA CYS A 24 4.13 -2.62 -36.65
C CYS A 24 5.06 -3.83 -36.47
N ASN A 25 4.67 -4.95 -37.09
CA ASN A 25 5.53 -6.13 -37.10
C ASN A 25 6.82 -5.82 -37.84
N ILE A 26 7.97 -6.12 -37.21
CA ILE A 26 9.30 -5.79 -37.73
C ILE A 26 9.61 -6.46 -39.09
N GLU A 27 9.16 -7.68 -39.30
CA GLU A 27 9.38 -8.38 -40.58
C GLU A 27 8.51 -7.80 -41.71
N ALA A 28 7.29 -7.36 -41.38
CA ALA A 28 6.43 -6.64 -42.31
C ALA A 28 7.06 -5.29 -42.68
N LEU A 29 7.58 -4.55 -41.70
CA LEU A 29 8.30 -3.28 -41.94
C LEU A 29 9.52 -3.47 -42.81
N LYS A 30 10.41 -4.42 -42.48
CA LYS A 30 11.60 -4.74 -43.28
C LYS A 30 11.25 -5.08 -44.73
N THR A 31 10.19 -5.87 -44.95
CA THR A 31 9.75 -6.26 -46.29
C THR A 31 9.26 -5.05 -47.09
N GLN A 32 8.47 -4.15 -46.45
CA GLN A 32 7.98 -2.94 -47.11
C GLN A 32 9.11 -1.94 -47.39
N LEU A 33 10.04 -1.73 -46.47
CA LEU A 33 11.19 -0.86 -46.64
C LEU A 33 12.09 -1.35 -47.79
N LYS A 34 12.39 -2.65 -47.89
CA LYS A 34 13.12 -3.25 -49.00
C LYS A 34 12.40 -3.02 -50.32
N LYS A 35 11.07 -3.11 -50.37
CA LYS A 35 10.26 -2.89 -51.59
C LYS A 35 10.27 -1.42 -52.04
N ILE A 36 10.20 -0.48 -51.07
CA ILE A 36 10.13 0.96 -51.34
C ILE A 36 11.52 1.49 -51.76
N PHE A 37 12.53 1.20 -50.92
CA PHE A 37 13.88 1.77 -51.12
C PHE A 37 14.74 0.96 -52.07
N LYS A 38 14.39 -0.30 -52.35
CA LYS A 38 15.18 -1.22 -53.21
C LYS A 38 16.65 -1.26 -52.77
N ASN A 39 17.55 -0.67 -53.58
CA ASN A 39 18.99 -0.59 -53.33
C ASN A 39 19.44 0.79 -52.83
N ARG A 40 18.53 1.68 -52.47
CA ARG A 40 18.85 3.02 -51.92
C ARG A 40 19.05 2.94 -50.41
N ALA A 41 19.79 3.93 -49.91
CA ALA A 41 19.94 4.09 -48.47
C ALA A 41 18.55 4.23 -47.79
N ILE A 42 18.35 3.49 -46.73
CA ILE A 42 17.14 3.56 -45.91
C ILE A 42 17.43 4.57 -44.78
N PRO A 43 16.56 5.56 -44.53
CA PRO A 43 16.73 6.47 -43.42
C PRO A 43 16.95 5.71 -42.12
N SER A 44 17.78 6.23 -41.22
CA SER A 44 18.16 5.61 -39.93
C SER A 44 18.94 4.28 -40.04
N GLN A 45 19.35 3.87 -41.22
CA GLN A 45 20.25 2.72 -41.40
C GLN A 45 21.62 3.19 -41.86
N PRO A 46 22.72 2.65 -41.29
CA PRO A 46 24.07 3.00 -41.74
C PRO A 46 24.30 2.57 -43.17
N THR A 47 25.14 3.35 -43.88
CA THR A 47 25.53 3.08 -45.24
C THR A 47 27.01 2.80 -45.30
N ARG A 48 27.41 1.99 -46.29
CA ARG A 48 28.82 1.76 -46.62
C ARG A 48 29.44 3.03 -47.20
N SER A 49 30.78 3.11 -47.24
CA SER A 49 31.53 4.23 -47.83
C SER A 49 31.14 4.55 -49.27
N ASN A 50 30.56 3.58 -49.98
CA ASN A 50 30.06 3.74 -51.35
C ASN A 50 28.57 4.16 -51.43
N GLY A 51 27.94 4.57 -50.32
CA GLY A 51 26.55 5.00 -50.24
C GLY A 51 25.51 3.88 -50.35
N LYS A 52 25.93 2.60 -50.42
CA LYS A 52 24.99 1.48 -50.48
C LYS A 52 24.61 1.01 -49.06
N PRO A 53 23.37 0.53 -48.85
CA PRO A 53 22.96 -0.01 -47.58
C PRO A 53 23.71 -1.28 -47.20
N TYR A 54 23.88 -1.54 -45.91
CA TYR A 54 24.34 -2.85 -45.43
C TYR A 54 23.28 -3.92 -45.71
N LYS A 55 23.70 -5.18 -45.78
CA LYS A 55 22.78 -6.32 -45.90
C LYS A 55 22.06 -6.63 -44.63
N GLU A 56 22.69 -6.33 -43.49
CA GLU A 56 22.19 -6.54 -42.13
C GLU A 56 21.45 -5.29 -41.68
N TRP A 57 20.46 -5.52 -40.86
CA TRP A 57 19.70 -4.44 -40.23
C TRP A 57 20.35 -4.05 -38.90
N TYR A 58 20.50 -2.77 -38.70
CA TYR A 58 20.97 -2.22 -37.43
C TYR A 58 19.79 -1.69 -36.63
N TYR A 59 19.72 -2.07 -35.38
CA TYR A 59 18.70 -1.61 -34.46
C TYR A 59 19.31 -0.53 -33.57
N GLU A 60 18.59 0.58 -33.43
CA GLU A 60 19.05 1.72 -32.63
C GLU A 60 18.75 1.47 -31.16
N GLU A 61 17.56 0.91 -30.87
CA GLU A 61 17.12 0.56 -29.55
C GLU A 61 16.50 -0.84 -29.49
N LEU A 62 16.69 -1.49 -28.37
CA LEU A 62 16.10 -2.77 -28.04
C LEU A 62 15.46 -2.71 -26.67
N TYR A 63 14.19 -3.07 -26.58
CA TYR A 63 13.49 -3.20 -25.30
C TYR A 63 13.63 -4.62 -24.78
N VAL A 64 14.32 -4.77 -23.66
CA VAL A 64 14.50 -6.06 -22.98
C VAL A 64 13.48 -6.14 -21.84
N ARG A 65 12.60 -7.14 -21.90
CA ARG A 65 11.65 -7.41 -20.85
C ARG A 65 12.25 -8.40 -19.86
N VAL A 66 12.31 -7.98 -18.60
CA VAL A 66 12.75 -8.83 -17.48
C VAL A 66 11.52 -9.36 -16.74
N ASP A 67 11.62 -10.54 -16.17
CA ASP A 67 10.55 -11.26 -15.44
C ASP A 67 10.18 -10.57 -14.11
N GLU A 68 11.19 -10.17 -13.31
CA GLU A 68 11.01 -9.54 -12.02
C GLU A 68 11.84 -8.25 -11.91
N LEU A 69 11.33 -7.29 -11.14
CA LEU A 69 11.98 -5.99 -10.96
C LEU A 69 13.38 -6.12 -10.33
N ASP A 70 13.54 -7.06 -9.41
CA ASP A 70 14.79 -7.29 -8.69
C ASP A 70 15.92 -7.80 -9.61
N ASN A 71 15.57 -8.47 -10.72
CA ASN A 71 16.51 -8.98 -11.71
C ASN A 71 16.95 -7.91 -12.74
N VAL A 72 16.25 -6.77 -12.80
CA VAL A 72 16.52 -5.74 -13.85
C VAL A 72 17.93 -5.20 -13.78
N MET A 73 18.45 -4.95 -12.56
CA MET A 73 19.80 -4.41 -12.37
C MET A 73 20.88 -5.42 -12.79
N GLU A 74 20.68 -6.70 -12.50
CA GLU A 74 21.60 -7.76 -12.92
C GLU A 74 21.63 -7.92 -14.43
N VAL A 75 20.44 -7.95 -15.08
CA VAL A 75 20.33 -8.03 -16.53
C VAL A 75 20.92 -6.80 -17.21
N GLN A 76 20.69 -5.60 -16.66
CA GLN A 76 21.29 -4.36 -17.14
C GLN A 76 22.82 -4.45 -17.09
N GLN A 77 23.40 -4.91 -15.98
CA GLN A 77 24.85 -5.04 -15.87
C GLN A 77 25.40 -6.06 -16.85
N GLN A 78 24.73 -7.18 -17.08
CA GLN A 78 25.13 -8.17 -18.09
C GLN A 78 25.16 -7.56 -19.49
N ILE A 79 24.17 -6.72 -19.84
CA ILE A 79 24.13 -6.04 -21.13
C ILE A 79 25.28 -5.03 -21.26
N VAL A 80 25.61 -4.30 -20.20
CA VAL A 80 26.74 -3.37 -20.14
C VAL A 80 28.06 -4.13 -20.30
N ASP A 81 28.20 -5.27 -19.64
CA ASP A 81 29.42 -6.13 -19.72
C ASP A 81 29.62 -6.70 -21.15
N MET A 82 28.53 -6.87 -21.92
CA MET A 82 28.60 -7.21 -23.35
C MET A 82 29.06 -6.03 -24.26
N GLY A 83 29.26 -4.84 -23.68
CA GLY A 83 29.68 -3.64 -24.39
C GLY A 83 28.56 -2.80 -24.98
N TYR A 84 27.32 -3.04 -24.60
CA TYR A 84 26.16 -2.24 -25.00
C TYR A 84 25.79 -1.22 -23.91
N TYR A 85 25.19 -0.11 -24.35
CA TYR A 85 24.59 0.84 -23.40
C TYR A 85 23.20 0.32 -23.02
N ALA A 86 22.96 0.18 -21.72
CA ALA A 86 21.66 -0.21 -21.17
C ALA A 86 21.17 0.83 -20.17
N TYR A 87 19.91 1.21 -20.27
CA TYR A 87 19.24 2.12 -19.37
C TYR A 87 17.98 1.46 -18.79
N SER A 88 17.79 1.61 -17.50
CA SER A 88 16.57 1.20 -16.83
C SER A 88 16.18 2.21 -15.74
N ASN A 89 14.89 2.25 -15.41
CA ASN A 89 14.39 3.03 -14.28
C ASN A 89 14.48 2.26 -12.94
N ALA A 90 15.11 1.07 -12.94
CA ALA A 90 15.15 0.20 -11.77
C ALA A 90 15.84 0.86 -10.57
N GLU A 91 16.96 1.55 -10.79
CA GLU A 91 17.67 2.27 -9.72
C GLU A 91 16.79 3.35 -9.08
N TRP A 92 16.08 4.12 -9.91
CA TRP A 92 15.18 5.16 -9.42
C TRP A 92 13.99 4.55 -8.65
N ILE A 93 13.43 3.44 -9.13
CA ILE A 93 12.35 2.73 -8.45
C ILE A 93 12.84 2.18 -7.12
N GLN A 94 14.00 1.55 -7.07
CA GLN A 94 14.60 1.02 -5.86
C GLN A 94 14.86 2.14 -4.84
N GLN A 95 15.48 3.23 -5.25
CA GLN A 95 15.74 4.39 -4.39
C GLN A 95 14.42 4.99 -3.87
N SER A 96 13.38 5.06 -4.70
CA SER A 96 12.05 5.50 -4.28
C SER A 96 11.45 4.56 -3.24
N GLN A 97 11.56 3.24 -3.43
CA GLN A 97 11.06 2.25 -2.47
C GLN A 97 11.78 2.36 -1.13
N GLU A 98 13.10 2.55 -1.12
CA GLU A 98 13.87 2.78 0.12
C GLU A 98 13.42 4.05 0.84
N GLN A 99 13.19 5.16 0.11
CA GLN A 99 12.68 6.39 0.69
C GLN A 99 11.27 6.21 1.27
N PHE A 100 10.37 5.55 0.54
CA PHE A 100 9.04 5.24 1.04
C PHE A 100 9.08 4.31 2.25
N GLY A 101 9.99 3.32 2.27
CA GLY A 101 10.22 2.45 3.42
C GLY A 101 10.65 3.22 4.67
N MET A 102 11.53 4.20 4.52
CA MET A 102 11.95 5.09 5.62
C MET A 102 10.77 5.93 6.13
N ILE A 103 9.99 6.54 5.24
CA ILE A 103 8.78 7.32 5.61
C ILE A 103 7.79 6.42 6.35
N GLN A 104 7.54 5.21 5.86
CA GLN A 104 6.65 4.25 6.51
C GLN A 104 7.14 3.85 7.90
N ALA A 105 8.45 3.65 8.08
CA ALA A 105 9.04 3.32 9.37
C ALA A 105 8.86 4.46 10.39
N VAL A 106 9.10 5.71 9.97
CA VAL A 106 8.90 6.90 10.82
C VAL A 106 7.43 7.06 11.20
N LEU A 107 6.52 6.99 10.22
CA LEU A 107 5.08 7.09 10.48
C LEU A 107 4.58 5.93 11.35
N GLY A 108 5.09 4.72 11.12
CA GLY A 108 4.79 3.55 11.94
C GLY A 108 5.26 3.72 13.39
N GLY A 109 6.45 4.30 13.58
CA GLY A 109 6.99 4.63 14.90
C GLY A 109 6.12 5.64 15.65
N ILE A 110 5.71 6.73 14.99
CA ILE A 110 4.80 7.73 15.57
C ILE A 110 3.44 7.08 15.90
N GLY A 111 2.92 6.25 15.00
CA GLY A 111 1.68 5.50 15.23
C GLY A 111 1.77 4.56 16.42
N ALA A 112 2.88 3.85 16.57
CA ALA A 112 3.10 2.94 17.70
C ALA A 112 3.14 3.67 19.04
N VAL A 113 3.82 4.83 19.12
CA VAL A 113 3.83 5.67 20.33
C VAL A 113 2.42 6.19 20.64
N SER A 114 1.70 6.68 19.63
CA SER A 114 0.31 7.17 19.80
C SER A 114 -0.61 6.05 20.29
N LEU A 115 -0.46 4.85 19.76
CA LEU A 115 -1.21 3.66 20.15
C LEU A 115 -0.91 3.26 21.60
N PHE A 116 0.35 3.34 22.02
CA PHE A 116 0.76 3.05 23.39
C PHE A 116 0.15 4.05 24.38
N VAL A 117 0.15 5.34 24.06
CA VAL A 117 -0.51 6.37 24.88
C VAL A 117 -2.03 6.13 24.97
N ALA A 118 -2.67 5.79 23.83
CA ALA A 118 -4.08 5.45 23.81
C ALA A 118 -4.40 4.22 24.67
N ALA A 119 -3.55 3.18 24.64
CA ALA A 119 -3.71 2.00 25.48
C ALA A 119 -3.64 2.32 26.98
N ILE A 120 -2.73 3.22 27.39
CA ILE A 120 -2.66 3.71 28.77
C ILE A 120 -3.95 4.47 29.13
N GLY A 121 -4.46 5.29 28.20
CA GLY A 121 -5.74 6.00 28.40
C GLY A 121 -6.90 5.05 28.63
N ILE A 122 -7.03 4.00 27.82
CA ILE A 122 -8.06 2.95 27.99
C ILE A 122 -7.90 2.27 29.36
N ALA A 123 -6.67 1.86 29.70
CA ALA A 123 -6.42 1.21 30.98
C ALA A 123 -6.79 2.09 32.17
N ASN A 124 -6.48 3.38 32.14
CA ASN A 124 -6.82 4.33 33.21
C ASN A 124 -8.32 4.53 33.30
N THR A 125 -9.02 4.70 32.19
CA THR A 125 -10.48 4.87 32.17
C THR A 125 -11.19 3.62 32.71
N MET A 126 -10.75 2.43 32.31
CA MET A 126 -11.29 1.17 32.82
C MET A 126 -11.01 0.96 34.32
N MET A 127 -9.80 1.34 34.77
CA MET A 127 -9.50 1.28 36.21
C MET A 127 -10.46 2.15 37.01
N MET A 128 -10.76 3.37 36.54
CA MET A 128 -11.72 4.27 37.19
C MET A 128 -13.11 3.65 37.20
N SER A 129 -13.58 3.13 36.07
CA SER A 129 -14.87 2.43 35.95
C SER A 129 -14.98 1.25 36.95
N ILE A 130 -13.91 0.46 37.10
CA ILE A 130 -13.86 -0.66 38.04
C ILE A 130 -13.99 -0.16 39.52
N TYR A 131 -13.31 0.94 39.84
CA TYR A 131 -13.41 1.52 41.21
C TYR A 131 -14.81 2.03 41.49
N GLU A 132 -15.47 2.72 40.57
CA GLU A 132 -16.83 3.19 40.70
C GLU A 132 -17.84 2.05 40.86
N ARG A 133 -17.62 0.91 40.19
CA ARG A 133 -18.50 -0.27 40.21
C ARG A 133 -18.04 -1.37 41.19
N THR A 134 -17.13 -1.06 42.13
CA THR A 134 -16.56 -2.07 43.04
C THR A 134 -17.63 -2.82 43.84
N LYS A 135 -18.67 -2.12 44.29
CA LYS A 135 -19.81 -2.71 45.05
C LYS A 135 -20.60 -3.70 44.18
N GLU A 136 -20.88 -3.37 42.92
CA GLU A 136 -21.56 -4.25 41.94
C GLU A 136 -20.75 -5.52 41.67
N ILE A 137 -19.43 -5.38 41.52
CA ILE A 137 -18.50 -6.50 41.33
C ILE A 137 -18.52 -7.39 42.59
N GLY A 138 -18.52 -6.80 43.75
CA GLY A 138 -18.64 -7.51 45.03
C GLY A 138 -19.93 -8.34 45.13
N ILE A 139 -21.08 -7.74 44.81
CA ILE A 139 -22.39 -8.41 44.79
C ILE A 139 -22.39 -9.57 43.78
N MET A 140 -21.89 -9.36 42.55
CA MET A 140 -21.79 -10.44 41.55
C MET A 140 -21.00 -11.64 42.07
N LYS A 141 -19.93 -11.41 42.83
CA LYS A 141 -19.09 -12.46 43.41
C LYS A 141 -19.84 -13.22 44.52
N VAL A 142 -20.53 -12.51 45.38
CA VAL A 142 -21.34 -13.12 46.49
C VAL A 142 -22.47 -13.98 45.90
N LEU A 143 -23.07 -13.57 44.78
CA LEU A 143 -24.09 -14.32 44.06
C LEU A 143 -23.52 -15.52 43.27
N GLY A 144 -22.19 -15.79 43.35
CA GLY A 144 -21.57 -16.96 42.76
C GLY A 144 -21.12 -16.75 41.31
N CYS A 145 -21.01 -15.50 40.81
CA CYS A 145 -20.47 -15.25 39.47
C CYS A 145 -19.02 -15.70 39.40
N SER A 146 -18.67 -16.47 38.37
CA SER A 146 -17.30 -16.95 38.18
C SER A 146 -16.37 -15.78 37.82
N LEU A 147 -15.13 -15.84 38.36
CA LEU A 147 -14.11 -14.79 38.12
C LEU A 147 -13.83 -14.56 36.64
N GLY A 148 -13.90 -15.62 35.83
CA GLY A 148 -13.74 -15.53 34.39
C GLY A 148 -14.82 -14.67 33.71
N ARG A 149 -16.07 -14.81 34.11
CA ARG A 149 -17.18 -14.00 33.59
C ARG A 149 -17.01 -12.52 33.89
N ILE A 150 -16.50 -12.20 35.10
CA ILE A 150 -16.20 -10.81 35.49
C ILE A 150 -15.09 -10.25 34.58
N ARG A 151 -14.01 -11.00 34.33
CA ARG A 151 -12.97 -10.62 33.41
C ARG A 151 -13.52 -10.38 32.00
N ASP A 152 -14.29 -11.33 31.50
CA ASP A 152 -14.80 -11.30 30.12
C ASP A 152 -15.77 -10.12 29.92
N LEU A 153 -16.54 -9.72 30.95
CA LEU A 153 -17.37 -8.52 30.94
C LEU A 153 -16.52 -7.26 30.67
N PHE A 154 -15.44 -7.07 31.44
CA PHE A 154 -14.55 -5.92 31.25
C PHE A 154 -13.75 -5.98 29.97
N LEU A 155 -13.36 -7.18 29.48
CA LEU A 155 -12.73 -7.34 28.19
C LEU A 155 -13.66 -6.98 27.04
N MET A 156 -14.95 -7.31 27.15
CA MET A 156 -15.94 -6.87 26.17
C MET A 156 -16.11 -5.35 26.18
N GLU A 157 -16.15 -4.72 27.35
CA GLU A 157 -16.19 -3.26 27.45
C GLU A 157 -14.99 -2.61 26.80
N ALA A 158 -13.77 -3.13 27.03
CA ALA A 158 -12.55 -2.69 26.36
C ALA A 158 -12.59 -2.90 24.84
N ALA A 159 -13.14 -4.03 24.40
CA ALA A 159 -13.34 -4.31 22.97
C ALA A 159 -14.28 -3.30 22.31
N PHE A 160 -15.37 -2.91 22.99
CA PHE A 160 -16.28 -1.87 22.52
C PHE A 160 -15.63 -0.50 22.43
N ILE A 161 -14.76 -0.15 23.40
CA ILE A 161 -13.98 1.10 23.31
C ILE A 161 -13.07 1.08 22.09
N GLY A 162 -12.34 -0.03 21.85
CA GLY A 162 -11.51 -0.21 20.68
C GLY A 162 -12.31 -0.17 19.37
N LEU A 163 -13.47 -0.83 19.32
CA LEU A 163 -14.37 -0.85 18.16
C LEU A 163 -14.89 0.55 17.83
N SER A 164 -15.42 1.27 18.82
CA SER A 164 -15.95 2.62 18.61
C SER A 164 -14.86 3.60 18.16
N GLY A 165 -13.68 3.55 18.78
CA GLY A 165 -12.52 4.32 18.37
C GLY A 165 -12.06 3.97 16.95
N GLY A 166 -12.05 2.68 16.60
CA GLY A 166 -11.73 2.20 15.25
C GLY A 166 -12.71 2.71 14.20
N ILE A 167 -14.02 2.67 14.47
CA ILE A 167 -15.04 3.20 13.55
C ILE A 167 -14.86 4.70 13.34
N ILE A 168 -14.69 5.47 14.42
CA ILE A 168 -14.44 6.92 14.32
C ILE A 168 -13.18 7.20 13.53
N GLY A 169 -12.09 6.46 13.79
CA GLY A 169 -10.84 6.56 13.06
C GLY A 169 -11.01 6.29 11.55
N LEU A 170 -11.79 5.27 11.18
CA LEU A 170 -12.09 4.97 9.77
C LEU A 170 -12.92 6.09 9.12
N ILE A 171 -13.94 6.62 9.80
CA ILE A 171 -14.74 7.74 9.27
C ILE A 171 -13.84 8.95 8.99
N LEU A 172 -12.96 9.29 9.93
CA LEU A 172 -12.00 10.38 9.75
C LEU A 172 -11.02 10.09 8.60
N SER A 173 -10.50 8.87 8.49
CA SER A 173 -9.59 8.47 7.41
C SER A 173 -10.23 8.58 6.03
N TYR A 174 -11.46 8.08 5.88
CA TYR A 174 -12.21 8.23 4.62
C TYR A 174 -12.55 9.70 4.33
N GLY A 175 -12.88 10.48 5.36
CA GLY A 175 -13.13 11.93 5.22
C GLY A 175 -11.88 12.66 4.72
N ILE A 176 -10.73 12.41 5.31
CA ILE A 176 -9.44 12.99 4.86
C ILE A 176 -9.09 12.54 3.45
N SER A 177 -9.24 11.24 3.14
CA SER A 177 -9.02 10.70 1.79
C SER A 177 -9.90 11.40 0.75
N ALA A 178 -11.17 11.63 1.06
CA ALA A 178 -12.09 12.35 0.17
C ALA A 178 -11.65 13.80 -0.06
N VAL A 179 -11.21 14.50 0.99
CA VAL A 179 -10.68 15.87 0.87
C VAL A 179 -9.41 15.90 0.02
N ILE A 180 -8.49 14.97 0.23
CA ILE A 180 -7.26 14.87 -0.58
C ILE A 180 -7.62 14.66 -2.06
N ASN A 181 -8.52 13.74 -2.36
CA ASN A 181 -8.94 13.47 -3.73
C ASN A 181 -9.69 14.66 -4.36
N TYR A 182 -10.47 15.40 -3.56
CA TYR A 182 -11.15 16.60 -4.06
C TYR A 182 -10.16 17.73 -4.39
N VAL A 183 -9.17 17.97 -3.53
CA VAL A 183 -8.22 19.10 -3.70
C VAL A 183 -7.15 18.77 -4.74
N LEU A 184 -6.56 17.58 -4.69
CA LEU A 184 -5.43 17.20 -5.54
C LEU A 184 -5.85 16.41 -6.79
N GLY A 185 -6.99 15.72 -6.76
CA GLY A 185 -7.48 14.94 -7.89
C GLY A 185 -7.80 15.78 -9.12
N GLN A 186 -8.16 17.06 -8.94
CA GLN A 186 -8.34 18.01 -10.06
C GLN A 186 -7.02 18.35 -10.76
N THR A 187 -5.90 18.29 -10.05
CA THR A 187 -4.57 18.63 -10.59
C THR A 187 -3.91 17.45 -11.28
N TYR A 188 -4.13 16.22 -10.78
CA TYR A 188 -3.41 15.02 -11.20
C TYR A 188 -4.26 14.01 -12.02
N MET A 189 -5.46 14.40 -12.45
CA MET A 189 -6.38 13.57 -13.27
C MET A 189 -6.62 12.16 -12.72
N GLY A 190 -6.78 12.00 -11.39
CA GLY A 190 -7.07 10.69 -10.81
C GLY A 190 -7.25 10.68 -9.30
N SER A 191 -7.67 9.54 -8.76
CA SER A 191 -7.74 9.33 -7.31
C SER A 191 -6.34 9.07 -6.76
N ILE A 192 -5.82 9.99 -5.94
CA ILE A 192 -4.48 9.91 -5.33
C ILE A 192 -4.52 9.06 -4.05
N SER A 193 -5.64 9.13 -3.32
CA SER A 193 -5.81 8.39 -2.07
C SER A 193 -6.91 7.34 -2.22
N TYR A 194 -6.55 6.07 -2.03
CA TYR A 194 -7.47 4.94 -2.07
C TYR A 194 -7.26 4.05 -0.84
N ILE A 195 -8.33 3.83 -0.08
CA ILE A 195 -8.31 2.95 1.10
C ILE A 195 -9.05 1.66 0.74
N PRO A 196 -8.37 0.54 0.54
CA PRO A 196 -9.01 -0.72 0.20
C PRO A 196 -9.81 -1.26 1.41
N LEU A 197 -10.94 -1.90 1.13
CA LEU A 197 -11.86 -2.41 2.16
C LEU A 197 -11.19 -3.43 3.11
N TRP A 198 -10.31 -4.28 2.58
CA TRP A 198 -9.60 -5.26 3.40
C TRP A 198 -8.71 -4.59 4.47
N LEU A 199 -8.08 -3.44 4.14
CA LEU A 199 -7.26 -2.67 5.07
C LEU A 199 -8.13 -2.04 6.16
N SER A 200 -9.32 -1.51 5.81
CA SER A 200 -10.28 -0.98 6.77
C SER A 200 -10.75 -2.04 7.76
N LEU A 201 -11.06 -3.24 7.27
CA LEU A 201 -11.45 -4.37 8.14
C LEU A 201 -10.30 -4.80 9.05
N THR A 202 -9.09 -4.89 8.52
CA THR A 202 -7.90 -5.25 9.29
C THR A 202 -7.62 -4.21 10.38
N ALA A 203 -7.73 -2.92 10.06
CA ALA A 203 -7.55 -1.83 11.02
C ALA A 203 -8.60 -1.87 12.13
N LEU A 204 -9.86 -2.19 11.80
CA LEU A 204 -10.94 -2.32 12.79
C LEU A 204 -10.69 -3.48 13.74
N VAL A 205 -10.34 -4.66 13.21
CA VAL A 205 -9.99 -5.84 14.02
C VAL A 205 -8.78 -5.54 14.90
N PHE A 206 -7.78 -4.87 14.36
CA PHE A 206 -6.59 -4.46 15.12
C PHE A 206 -6.95 -3.50 16.27
N ALA A 207 -7.82 -2.52 16.03
CA ALA A 207 -8.29 -1.58 17.07
C ALA A 207 -9.01 -2.31 18.23
N VAL A 208 -9.85 -3.31 17.92
CA VAL A 208 -10.50 -4.16 18.91
C VAL A 208 -9.48 -4.94 19.73
N ILE A 209 -8.50 -5.57 19.06
CA ILE A 209 -7.45 -6.34 19.74
C ILE A 209 -6.64 -5.44 20.69
N ILE A 210 -6.25 -4.26 20.25
CA ILE A 210 -5.52 -3.30 21.09
C ILE A 210 -6.37 -2.83 22.27
N GLY A 211 -7.64 -2.56 22.06
CA GLY A 211 -8.59 -2.25 23.15
C GLY A 211 -8.64 -3.36 24.19
N MET A 212 -8.78 -4.61 23.75
CA MET A 212 -8.78 -5.77 24.64
C MET A 212 -7.45 -5.95 25.39
N LEU A 213 -6.32 -5.78 24.71
CA LEU A 213 -4.99 -5.86 25.34
C LEU A 213 -4.79 -4.76 26.40
N ALA A 214 -5.19 -3.54 26.10
CA ALA A 214 -5.15 -2.42 27.03
C ALA A 214 -6.04 -2.66 28.27
N GLY A 215 -7.24 -3.23 28.06
CA GLY A 215 -8.19 -3.56 29.12
C GLY A 215 -7.86 -4.82 29.91
N LEU A 216 -6.90 -5.64 29.46
CA LEU A 216 -6.60 -6.93 30.09
C LEU A 216 -6.10 -6.77 31.53
N MET A 217 -5.18 -5.84 31.79
CA MET A 217 -4.64 -5.61 33.13
C MET A 217 -5.74 -5.10 34.11
N PRO A 218 -6.55 -4.08 33.78
CA PRO A 218 -7.69 -3.70 34.59
C PRO A 218 -8.67 -4.84 34.83
N ALA A 219 -9.05 -5.59 33.80
CA ALA A 219 -9.98 -6.72 33.93
C ALA A 219 -9.46 -7.80 34.90
N LEU A 220 -8.17 -8.10 34.89
CA LEU A 220 -7.53 -9.02 35.83
C LEU A 220 -7.54 -8.48 37.26
N ARG A 221 -7.41 -7.16 37.44
CA ARG A 221 -7.53 -6.52 38.77
C ARG A 221 -8.96 -6.62 39.31
N ALA A 222 -9.98 -6.36 38.48
CA ALA A 222 -11.38 -6.53 38.83
C ALA A 222 -11.69 -7.94 39.36
N MET A 223 -11.11 -8.95 38.73
CA MET A 223 -11.20 -10.34 39.12
C MET A 223 -10.64 -10.60 40.53
N ARG A 224 -9.60 -9.86 40.96
CA ARG A 224 -8.90 -10.06 42.22
C ARG A 224 -9.48 -9.23 43.40
N LEU A 225 -10.44 -8.33 43.13
CA LEU A 225 -11.10 -7.56 44.21
C LEU A 225 -11.75 -8.52 45.22
N SER A 226 -11.55 -8.26 46.52
CA SER A 226 -12.20 -9.03 47.59
C SER A 226 -13.67 -8.66 47.71
N ALA A 227 -14.56 -9.66 47.69
CA ALA A 227 -15.99 -9.44 47.87
C ALA A 227 -16.32 -8.79 49.21
N LEU A 228 -15.59 -9.17 50.27
CA LEU A 228 -15.77 -8.66 51.60
C LEU A 228 -15.37 -7.18 51.73
N SER A 229 -14.22 -6.79 51.12
CA SER A 229 -13.78 -5.39 51.11
C SER A 229 -14.67 -4.50 50.24
N ALA A 230 -15.21 -5.04 49.15
CA ALA A 230 -16.13 -4.33 48.26
C ALA A 230 -17.48 -3.97 48.94
N LEU A 231 -17.92 -4.78 49.89
CA LEU A 231 -19.17 -4.55 50.64
C LEU A 231 -18.98 -3.73 51.92
N ARG A 232 -17.73 -3.65 52.44
CA ARG A 232 -17.40 -2.96 53.70
C ARG A 232 -16.96 -1.51 53.54
N ASN A 233 -16.58 -1.09 52.34
CA ASN A 233 -16.25 0.30 52.06
C ASN A 233 -17.55 1.14 51.95
N GLU A 234 -17.97 1.71 53.04
CA GLU A 234 -18.72 2.94 53.09
C GLU A 234 -17.76 4.09 53.28
#